data_8004e96e0483e830670e000c49675c99
#
_entry.id   8004e96e0483e830670e000c49675c99
#
_cell.length_a   1.000
_cell.length_b   1.000
_cell.length_c   1.000
_cell.angle_alpha   90.00
_cell.angle_beta   90.00
_cell.angle_gamma   90.00
#
_symmetry.space_group_name_H-M   'P 1'
#
loop_
_entity.id
_entity.type
_entity.pdbx_description
1 polymer ?
#
loop_
_entity_poly.entity_id
_entity_poly.type
_entity_poly.pdbx_seq_one_letter_code
_entity_poly.pdbx_strand_id
1 'polypeptide(L)'
;MRKAIAAVAAGFLLTTSGLALAAPMEISGTGTIKIQNKTADQTPNEFGTSFTLTLRGEQKIGPDVSLYARLAAQYATNPLLAEEDRLVSGSGTKMIASLDQFGILFKPKNFVFKLGRQESLVSKTALLYSRSETNVGNSAFVDGLSFEGTTGKFQLSGIAAWENNLGLTNNNFYALRAGYSLSKTTNAGVTWGQYRIVDGDTSNHWAVDLSTSWGKSTFTGDYAQSSASLDNKAYALTWNYDFNGKTALYLTHFRVEANADMGGQSDFDNSNRGFYYGLTHAFNEKLALEVIYKDQVLLSDDSKNSKLEIWLKHSF
;
A
#
# COMPACT_ATOMS: atom_id res chain seq x y z
N MET A 1 -12.63 26.83 3.65
CA MET A 1 -11.67 25.87 3.06
C MET A 1 -10.30 26.51 2.71
N ARG A 2 -10.19 27.56 1.89
CA ARG A 2 -8.89 28.23 1.58
C ARG A 2 -8.08 28.63 2.82
N LYS A 3 -8.74 29.04 3.92
CA LYS A 3 -8.09 29.44 5.18
C LYS A 3 -7.52 28.27 5.99
N ALA A 4 -8.11 27.07 5.92
CA ALA A 4 -7.62 25.90 6.64
C ALA A 4 -6.36 25.30 5.98
N ILE A 5 -6.33 25.22 4.66
CA ILE A 5 -5.16 24.73 3.91
C ILE A 5 -3.97 25.70 4.07
N ALA A 6 -4.25 27.01 4.04
CA ALA A 6 -3.23 28.03 4.30
C ALA A 6 -2.70 27.99 5.74
N ALA A 7 -3.53 27.68 6.74
CA ALA A 7 -3.12 27.58 8.14
C ALA A 7 -2.25 26.34 8.42
N VAL A 8 -2.52 25.22 7.79
CA VAL A 8 -1.70 24.00 7.92
C VAL A 8 -0.36 24.18 7.21
N ALA A 9 -0.34 24.77 6.00
CA ALA A 9 0.89 25.11 5.29
C ALA A 9 1.72 26.17 6.04
N ALA A 10 1.07 27.17 6.65
CA ALA A 10 1.73 28.18 7.47
C ALA A 10 2.25 27.62 8.81
N GLY A 11 1.55 26.65 9.43
CA GLY A 11 2.04 25.97 10.64
C GLY A 11 3.30 25.15 10.38
N PHE A 12 3.40 24.52 9.22
CA PHE A 12 4.60 23.79 8.79
C PHE A 12 5.79 24.73 8.51
N LEU A 13 5.53 25.94 8.03
CA LEU A 13 6.57 26.96 7.75
C LEU A 13 7.02 27.73 9.00
N LEU A 14 6.15 27.89 10.01
CA LEU A 14 6.46 28.68 11.21
C LEU A 14 7.34 27.93 12.23
N THR A 15 7.37 26.59 12.20
CA THR A 15 8.26 25.80 13.08
C THR A 15 9.72 25.80 12.65
N THR A 16 10.02 26.28 11.42
CA THR A 16 11.40 26.30 10.89
C THR A 16 12.21 27.53 11.29
N SER A 17 11.59 28.56 11.89
CA SER A 17 12.26 29.82 12.22
C SER A 17 13.10 29.81 13.48
N GLY A 18 13.16 28.71 14.23
CA GLY A 18 13.91 28.61 15.50
C GLY A 18 15.14 27.68 15.48
N LEU A 19 15.36 26.90 14.42
CA LEU A 19 16.49 25.98 14.32
C LEU A 19 17.45 26.43 13.21
N ALA A 20 18.35 27.34 13.52
CA ALA A 20 19.32 27.94 12.59
C ALA A 20 20.38 26.97 12.02
N LEU A 21 20.20 25.65 12.12
CA LEU A 21 21.10 24.60 11.61
C LEU A 21 20.39 23.43 10.91
N ALA A 22 19.09 23.53 10.66
CA ALA A 22 18.38 22.45 9.97
C ALA A 22 18.64 22.52 8.44
N ALA A 23 19.00 21.40 7.84
CA ALA A 23 19.00 21.28 6.38
C ALA A 23 17.63 21.70 5.81
N PRO A 24 17.55 22.22 4.57
CA PRO A 24 16.28 22.59 3.99
C PRO A 24 15.33 21.38 3.94
N MET A 25 14.04 21.62 4.20
CA MET A 25 13.01 20.59 4.09
C MET A 25 12.87 20.16 2.63
N GLU A 26 12.99 18.86 2.40
CA GLU A 26 12.68 18.28 1.09
C GLU A 26 11.17 18.10 0.97
N ILE A 27 10.57 18.69 -0.06
CA ILE A 27 9.13 18.58 -0.34
C ILE A 27 8.97 17.93 -1.70
N SER A 28 8.14 16.92 -1.77
CA SER A 28 7.70 16.26 -2.99
C SER A 28 6.19 16.03 -2.96
N GLY A 29 5.61 15.78 -4.12
CA GLY A 29 4.18 15.55 -4.17
C GLY A 29 3.75 14.72 -5.37
N THR A 30 2.52 14.23 -5.32
CA THR A 30 1.87 13.56 -6.45
C THR A 30 0.44 14.03 -6.60
N GLY A 31 0.03 14.27 -7.85
CA GLY A 31 -1.36 14.40 -8.23
C GLY A 31 -1.80 13.18 -9.04
N THR A 32 -2.87 12.53 -8.63
CA THR A 32 -3.38 11.32 -9.30
C THR A 32 -4.83 11.50 -9.70
N ILE A 33 -5.14 11.25 -10.97
CA ILE A 33 -6.52 11.10 -11.46
C ILE A 33 -6.75 9.62 -11.65
N LYS A 34 -7.81 9.09 -11.05
CA LYS A 34 -8.28 7.71 -11.23
C LYS A 34 -9.67 7.71 -11.84
N ILE A 35 -9.86 6.88 -12.84
CA ILE A 35 -11.18 6.54 -13.40
C ILE A 35 -11.40 5.07 -13.09
N GLN A 36 -12.56 4.74 -12.52
CA GLN A 36 -12.88 3.36 -12.16
C GLN A 36 -14.28 3.00 -12.62
N ASN A 37 -14.40 1.78 -13.17
CA ASN A 37 -15.66 1.11 -13.41
C ASN A 37 -15.63 -0.26 -12.74
N LYS A 38 -16.60 -0.52 -11.87
CA LYS A 38 -16.77 -1.81 -11.19
C LYS A 38 -18.06 -2.45 -11.65
N THR A 39 -17.98 -3.71 -11.99
CA THR A 39 -19.13 -4.55 -12.38
C THR A 39 -19.16 -5.79 -11.50
N ALA A 40 -20.30 -6.04 -10.86
CA ALA A 40 -20.52 -7.23 -10.05
C ALA A 40 -21.93 -7.77 -10.27
N ASP A 41 -22.09 -9.10 -10.25
CA ASP A 41 -23.36 -9.75 -10.58
C ASP A 41 -24.51 -9.38 -9.61
N GLN A 42 -24.17 -9.08 -8.37
CA GLN A 42 -25.14 -8.85 -7.30
C GLN A 42 -25.36 -7.37 -6.94
N THR A 43 -24.65 -6.46 -7.60
CA THR A 43 -24.74 -5.01 -7.31
C THR A 43 -24.81 -4.22 -8.61
N PRO A 44 -25.45 -3.03 -8.61
CA PRO A 44 -25.39 -2.13 -9.76
C PRO A 44 -23.96 -1.79 -10.15
N ASN A 45 -23.71 -1.59 -11.44
CA ASN A 45 -22.44 -1.11 -11.94
C ASN A 45 -22.09 0.24 -11.32
N GLU A 46 -20.86 0.37 -10.84
CA GLU A 46 -20.35 1.59 -10.20
C GLU A 46 -19.31 2.23 -11.10
N PHE A 47 -19.55 3.49 -11.46
CA PHE A 47 -18.61 4.31 -12.22
C PHE A 47 -18.26 5.57 -11.45
N GLY A 48 -17.01 5.97 -11.48
CA GLY A 48 -16.58 7.21 -10.85
C GLY A 48 -15.18 7.63 -11.23
N THR A 49 -14.88 8.85 -10.82
CA THR A 49 -13.56 9.47 -10.97
C THR A 49 -13.12 10.01 -9.63
N SER A 50 -11.86 9.84 -9.29
CA SER A 50 -11.27 10.51 -8.14
C SER A 50 -10.03 11.32 -8.54
N PHE A 51 -9.75 12.36 -7.76
CA PHE A 51 -8.51 13.12 -7.80
C PHE A 51 -7.88 13.08 -6.43
N THR A 52 -6.64 12.66 -6.36
CA THR A 52 -5.85 12.58 -5.13
C THR A 52 -4.63 13.48 -5.25
N LEU A 53 -4.39 14.30 -4.24
CA LEU A 53 -3.17 15.11 -4.09
C LEU A 53 -2.46 14.67 -2.82
N THR A 54 -1.17 14.34 -2.92
CA THR A 54 -0.32 14.08 -1.76
C THR A 54 0.86 15.03 -1.73
N LEU A 55 1.22 15.51 -0.54
CA LEU A 55 2.43 16.28 -0.29
C LEU A 55 3.21 15.59 0.81
N ARG A 56 4.49 15.36 0.59
CA ARG A 56 5.42 14.76 1.55
C ARG A 56 6.50 15.75 1.90
N GLY A 57 6.80 15.85 3.20
CA GLY A 57 7.93 16.60 3.71
C GLY A 57 8.86 15.67 4.50
N GLU A 58 10.16 15.79 4.28
CA GLU A 58 11.19 15.19 5.12
C GLU A 58 12.15 16.29 5.58
N GLN A 59 12.35 16.38 6.91
CA GLN A 59 13.26 17.33 7.54
C GLN A 59 14.34 16.57 8.28
N LYS A 60 15.58 16.72 7.85
CA LYS A 60 16.75 16.16 8.52
C LYS A 60 17.02 16.90 9.84
N ILE A 61 17.10 16.17 10.95
CA ILE A 61 17.36 16.70 12.29
C ILE A 61 18.65 16.17 12.92
N GLY A 62 19.31 15.23 12.27
CA GLY A 62 20.59 14.65 12.67
C GLY A 62 21.27 13.92 11.51
N PRO A 63 22.47 13.35 11.70
CA PRO A 63 23.18 12.65 10.62
C PRO A 63 22.35 11.57 9.94
N ASP A 64 21.66 10.75 10.72
CA ASP A 64 20.88 9.60 10.25
C ASP A 64 19.41 9.71 10.65
N VAL A 65 18.97 10.88 11.18
CA VAL A 65 17.62 11.07 11.72
C VAL A 65 16.89 12.16 10.96
N SER A 66 15.67 11.88 10.55
CA SER A 66 14.75 12.82 9.91
C SER A 66 13.36 12.74 10.53
N LEU A 67 12.62 13.83 10.48
CA LEU A 67 11.17 13.85 10.66
C LEU A 67 10.51 13.72 9.29
N TYR A 68 9.40 13.01 9.19
CA TYR A 68 8.60 12.96 7.98
C TYR A 68 7.14 13.26 8.26
N ALA A 69 6.46 13.79 7.24
CA ALA A 69 5.03 14.00 7.26
C ALA A 69 4.44 13.89 5.86
N ARG A 70 3.19 13.43 5.76
CA ARG A 70 2.41 13.41 4.52
C ARG A 70 1.04 14.05 4.75
N LEU A 71 0.72 15.03 3.92
CA LEU A 71 -0.61 15.59 3.76
C LEU A 71 -1.24 14.96 2.52
N ALA A 72 -2.46 14.50 2.61
CA ALA A 72 -3.20 13.99 1.47
C ALA A 72 -4.61 14.56 1.42
N ALA A 73 -5.09 14.77 0.22
CA ALA A 73 -6.47 15.17 -0.05
C ALA A 73 -7.01 14.37 -1.24
N GLN A 74 -8.24 13.86 -1.11
CA GLN A 74 -8.91 13.15 -2.19
C GLN A 74 -10.33 13.71 -2.37
N TYR A 75 -10.72 13.85 -3.62
CA TYR A 75 -12.10 14.09 -4.04
C TYR A 75 -12.55 12.92 -4.92
N ALA A 76 -13.71 12.32 -4.66
CA ALA A 76 -14.30 11.27 -5.47
C ALA A 76 -15.72 11.65 -5.90
N THR A 77 -16.05 11.43 -7.16
CA THR A 77 -17.40 11.67 -7.69
C THR A 77 -18.42 10.66 -7.16
N ASN A 78 -17.95 9.43 -6.91
CA ASN A 78 -18.69 8.38 -6.24
C ASN A 78 -17.92 7.95 -4.97
N PRO A 79 -18.49 8.17 -3.76
CA PRO A 79 -17.82 7.79 -2.51
C PRO A 79 -17.46 6.32 -2.38
N LEU A 80 -18.21 5.42 -3.03
CA LEU A 80 -17.95 3.98 -3.00
C LEU A 80 -16.65 3.57 -3.74
N LEU A 81 -16.13 4.47 -4.60
CA LEU A 81 -14.90 4.27 -5.35
C LEU A 81 -13.72 5.04 -4.78
N ALA A 82 -13.88 5.67 -3.62
CA ALA A 82 -12.79 6.34 -2.93
C ALA A 82 -11.77 5.32 -2.41
N GLU A 83 -10.49 5.62 -2.59
CA GLU A 83 -9.42 4.89 -1.93
C GLU A 83 -9.47 5.23 -0.45
N GLU A 84 -9.71 4.23 0.32
CA GLU A 84 -9.73 4.15 1.77
C GLU A 84 -10.04 5.40 2.58
N ASP A 85 -10.34 5.18 3.77
CA ASP A 85 -10.83 6.06 4.79
C ASP A 85 -11.98 6.95 4.36
N ARG A 86 -12.64 6.42 3.47
CA ARG A 86 -14.06 6.34 3.51
C ARG A 86 -14.71 7.68 3.70
N LEU A 87 -14.78 8.30 2.62
CA LEU A 87 -15.95 9.09 2.36
C LEU A 87 -17.14 8.20 2.68
N VAL A 88 -17.58 8.24 3.93
CA VAL A 88 -18.51 7.27 4.52
C VAL A 88 -19.73 7.13 3.63
N SER A 89 -19.97 5.91 3.16
CA SER A 89 -21.20 5.54 2.48
C SER A 89 -22.40 6.05 3.27
N GLY A 90 -23.20 6.92 2.67
CA GLY A 90 -24.36 7.55 3.30
C GLY A 90 -24.14 8.96 3.88
N SER A 91 -22.93 9.44 4.07
CA SER A 91 -22.67 10.81 4.54
C SER A 91 -22.75 11.88 3.45
N GLY A 92 -22.74 11.48 2.18
CA GLY A 92 -22.64 12.39 1.04
C GLY A 92 -21.30 13.12 0.92
N THR A 93 -20.34 12.85 1.78
CA THR A 93 -19.00 13.45 1.75
C THR A 93 -18.22 12.92 0.56
N LYS A 94 -17.77 13.80 -0.31
CA LYS A 94 -16.99 13.48 -1.53
C LYS A 94 -15.54 13.94 -1.44
N MET A 95 -15.12 14.51 -0.32
CA MET A 95 -13.78 15.03 -0.12
C MET A 95 -13.26 14.69 1.27
N ILE A 96 -12.01 14.24 1.32
CA ILE A 96 -11.22 14.06 2.54
C ILE A 96 -9.91 14.80 2.42
N ALA A 97 -9.38 15.33 3.51
CA ALA A 97 -8.03 15.87 3.61
C ALA A 97 -7.49 15.61 5.01
N SER A 98 -6.28 15.08 5.11
CA SER A 98 -5.67 14.73 6.39
C SER A 98 -4.15 14.79 6.36
N LEU A 99 -3.55 14.94 7.54
CA LEU A 99 -2.17 14.58 7.83
C LEU A 99 -2.18 13.08 8.15
N ASP A 100 -1.92 12.25 7.18
CA ASP A 100 -2.19 10.83 7.26
C ASP A 100 -0.96 9.95 7.49
N GLN A 101 0.26 10.50 7.30
CA GLN A 101 1.49 9.86 7.76
C GLN A 101 2.39 10.88 8.45
N PHE A 102 3.07 10.48 9.53
CA PHE A 102 4.06 11.32 10.23
C PHE A 102 4.88 10.48 11.20
N GLY A 103 6.10 10.92 11.46
CA GLY A 103 6.98 10.24 12.41
C GLY A 103 8.44 10.55 12.23
N ILE A 104 9.25 9.59 12.63
CA ILE A 104 10.72 9.66 12.65
C ILE A 104 11.26 8.58 11.72
N LEU A 105 12.24 8.95 10.91
CA LEU A 105 13.09 8.05 10.14
C LEU A 105 14.47 8.01 10.79
N PHE A 106 15.01 6.80 11.00
CA PHE A 106 16.38 6.58 11.38
C PHE A 106 17.05 5.69 10.33
N LYS A 107 18.05 6.22 9.63
CA LYS A 107 18.68 5.63 8.44
C LYS A 107 20.15 5.27 8.65
N PRO A 108 20.51 4.35 9.58
CA PRO A 108 21.89 3.96 9.83
C PRO A 108 22.37 3.02 8.72
N LYS A 109 23.37 3.44 7.96
CA LYS A 109 24.01 2.63 6.89
C LYS A 109 22.98 1.98 5.94
N ASN A 110 22.82 0.65 6.07
CA ASN A 110 22.02 -0.17 5.15
C ASN A 110 20.60 -0.46 5.69
N PHE A 111 20.18 0.18 6.76
CA PHE A 111 18.86 0.00 7.36
C PHE A 111 18.09 1.31 7.41
N VAL A 112 16.79 1.20 7.28
CA VAL A 112 15.83 2.28 7.53
C VAL A 112 14.88 1.81 8.62
N PHE A 113 14.78 2.56 9.69
CA PHE A 113 13.78 2.38 10.74
C PHE A 113 12.78 3.52 10.63
N LYS A 114 11.50 3.20 10.76
CA LYS A 114 10.41 4.16 10.67
C LYS A 114 9.50 4.01 11.89
N LEU A 115 9.38 5.05 12.70
CA LEU A 115 8.53 5.10 13.87
C LEU A 115 7.45 6.15 13.71
N GLY A 116 6.21 5.77 13.83
CA GLY A 116 5.06 6.66 13.71
C GLY A 116 3.98 6.09 12.79
N ARG A 117 3.16 6.99 12.24
CA ARG A 117 2.09 6.62 11.30
C ARG A 117 2.65 6.43 9.90
N GLN A 118 2.41 5.25 9.32
CA GLN A 118 3.09 4.81 8.10
C GLN A 118 2.28 3.79 7.31
N GLU A 119 2.64 3.63 6.03
CA GLU A 119 2.23 2.50 5.23
C GLU A 119 2.75 1.17 5.78
N SER A 120 2.10 0.09 5.42
CA SER A 120 2.53 -1.27 5.79
C SER A 120 2.21 -2.24 4.67
N LEU A 121 3.24 -2.95 4.22
CA LEU A 121 3.13 -4.06 3.27
C LEU A 121 3.79 -5.29 3.89
N VAL A 122 3.06 -6.39 4.03
CA VAL A 122 3.57 -7.65 4.60
C VAL A 122 3.55 -8.74 3.55
N SER A 123 4.64 -9.47 3.43
CA SER A 123 5.05 -10.39 2.36
C SER A 123 5.52 -9.67 1.09
N LYS A 124 6.00 -10.43 0.11
CA LYS A 124 6.66 -9.87 -1.09
C LYS A 124 5.69 -9.14 -2.02
N THR A 125 4.47 -9.65 -2.15
CA THR A 125 3.42 -9.08 -2.99
C THR A 125 2.31 -8.42 -2.17
N ALA A 126 2.58 -8.13 -0.88
CA ALA A 126 1.58 -7.66 0.08
C ALA A 126 0.38 -8.61 0.21
N LEU A 127 0.62 -9.91 -0.01
CA LEU A 127 -0.40 -10.96 0.06
C LEU A 127 -0.94 -11.17 1.47
N LEU A 128 -0.12 -10.88 2.51
CA LEU A 128 -0.54 -11.01 3.89
C LEU A 128 -1.21 -9.74 4.44
N TYR A 129 -0.73 -8.55 4.03
CA TYR A 129 -1.29 -7.28 4.51
C TYR A 129 -0.85 -6.12 3.62
N SER A 130 -1.77 -5.20 3.35
CA SER A 130 -1.52 -3.98 2.58
C SER A 130 -2.31 -2.78 3.14
N ARG A 131 -1.59 -1.78 3.61
CA ARG A 131 -2.04 -0.40 3.73
C ARG A 131 -1.05 0.46 2.99
N SER A 132 -1.24 0.53 1.68
CA SER A 132 -0.28 1.12 0.75
C SER A 132 -0.36 2.65 0.73
N GLU A 133 0.66 3.25 0.15
CA GLU A 133 0.74 4.71 -0.03
C GLU A 133 -0.33 5.32 -0.95
N THR A 134 -1.06 4.49 -1.70
CA THR A 134 -2.19 4.94 -2.53
C THR A 134 -3.42 5.30 -1.70
N ASN A 135 -3.50 4.78 -0.48
CA ASN A 135 -4.58 5.09 0.46
C ASN A 135 -4.49 6.54 0.96
N VAL A 136 -5.61 7.07 1.42
CA VAL A 136 -5.75 8.43 1.94
C VAL A 136 -6.58 8.43 3.22
N GLY A 137 -6.11 9.15 4.24
CA GLY A 137 -6.89 9.37 5.44
C GLY A 137 -6.34 8.74 6.70
N ASN A 138 -7.00 9.02 7.82
CA ASN A 138 -6.46 8.68 9.13
C ASN A 138 -6.46 7.18 9.44
N SER A 139 -7.43 6.42 8.94
CA SER A 139 -7.49 4.96 9.13
C SER A 139 -6.84 4.17 8.00
N ALA A 140 -6.29 4.87 7.01
CA ALA A 140 -5.63 4.25 5.86
C ALA A 140 -4.22 3.70 6.18
N PHE A 141 -3.68 3.99 7.36
CA PHE A 141 -2.31 3.68 7.76
C PHE A 141 -2.25 3.08 9.16
N VAL A 142 -1.06 2.60 9.52
CA VAL A 142 -0.82 1.98 10.82
C VAL A 142 0.12 2.84 11.67
N ASP A 143 -0.02 2.75 12.99
CA ASP A 143 0.86 3.38 13.95
C ASP A 143 1.84 2.34 14.53
N GLY A 144 3.15 2.52 14.32
CA GLY A 144 4.10 1.52 14.80
C GLY A 144 5.55 1.78 14.47
N LEU A 145 6.34 0.74 14.61
CA LEU A 145 7.75 0.68 14.25
C LEU A 145 7.94 -0.31 13.11
N SER A 146 8.56 0.11 12.04
CA SER A 146 9.04 -0.79 10.98
C SER A 146 10.54 -0.62 10.76
N PHE A 147 11.14 -1.64 10.16
CA PHE A 147 12.50 -1.56 9.65
C PHE A 147 12.60 -2.33 8.34
N GLU A 148 13.52 -1.89 7.50
CA GLU A 148 13.97 -2.60 6.31
C GLU A 148 15.46 -2.37 6.09
N GLY A 149 16.14 -3.33 5.50
CA GLY A 149 17.56 -3.20 5.20
C GLY A 149 18.19 -4.44 4.58
N THR A 150 19.49 -4.29 4.28
CA THR A 150 20.25 -5.37 3.65
C THR A 150 21.54 -5.63 4.40
N THR A 151 21.92 -6.91 4.52
CA THR A 151 23.21 -7.33 5.05
C THR A 151 23.75 -8.52 4.25
N GLY A 152 24.82 -8.29 3.49
CA GLY A 152 25.31 -9.27 2.53
C GLY A 152 24.26 -9.62 1.47
N LYS A 153 23.88 -10.89 1.41
CA LYS A 153 22.82 -11.39 0.50
C LYS A 153 21.41 -11.39 1.14
N PHE A 154 21.31 -11.01 2.41
CA PHE A 154 20.02 -10.98 3.11
C PHE A 154 19.34 -9.64 2.96
N GLN A 155 18.03 -9.68 2.74
CA GLN A 155 17.08 -8.57 2.81
C GLN A 155 16.19 -8.83 4.02
N LEU A 156 16.18 -7.92 4.98
CA LEU A 156 15.44 -8.06 6.22
C LEU A 156 14.43 -6.93 6.31
N SER A 157 13.21 -7.25 6.68
CA SER A 157 12.20 -6.26 7.02
C SER A 157 11.31 -6.76 8.15
N GLY A 158 10.73 -5.83 8.89
CA GLY A 158 9.81 -6.17 9.96
C GLY A 158 8.97 -4.97 10.36
N ILE A 159 7.85 -5.28 11.01
CA ILE A 159 6.92 -4.28 11.52
C ILE A 159 6.25 -4.79 12.78
N ALA A 160 6.01 -3.88 13.73
CA ALA A 160 5.11 -4.04 14.86
C ALA A 160 4.21 -2.82 14.92
N ALA A 161 2.90 -3.00 14.73
CA ALA A 161 1.99 -1.88 14.52
C ALA A 161 0.58 -2.14 15.06
N TRP A 162 -0.14 -1.04 15.23
CA TRP A 162 -1.57 -0.98 15.51
C TRP A 162 -2.29 -0.35 14.33
N GLU A 163 -3.44 -0.90 13.99
CA GLU A 163 -4.36 -0.26 13.07
C GLU A 163 -5.08 0.90 13.77
N ASN A 164 -5.36 1.95 13.02
CA ASN A 164 -6.25 3.01 13.44
C ASN A 164 -7.55 2.89 12.64
N ASN A 165 -8.49 2.11 13.15
CA ASN A 165 -9.75 1.83 12.49
C ASN A 165 -10.84 2.81 12.94
N LEU A 166 -11.67 3.27 12.00
CA LEU A 166 -12.77 4.18 12.31
C LEU A 166 -13.73 3.57 13.35
N GLY A 167 -13.76 4.21 14.50
CA GLY A 167 -14.85 4.06 15.48
C GLY A 167 -14.81 2.85 16.38
N LEU A 168 -13.78 1.94 16.30
CA LEU A 168 -13.77 0.73 17.08
C LEU A 168 -12.36 0.31 17.54
N THR A 169 -12.00 -0.88 17.37
CA THR A 169 -10.92 -1.60 17.97
C THR A 169 -9.67 -1.52 17.11
N ASN A 170 -8.58 -1.04 17.68
CA ASN A 170 -7.30 -1.02 17.01
C ASN A 170 -6.66 -2.40 17.07
N ASN A 171 -6.85 -3.21 16.04
CA ASN A 171 -6.13 -4.48 15.90
C ASN A 171 -4.63 -4.21 15.86
N ASN A 172 -3.86 -5.20 16.26
CA ASN A 172 -2.40 -5.09 16.23
C ASN A 172 -1.77 -6.29 15.55
N PHE A 173 -0.61 -6.06 14.97
CA PHE A 173 0.13 -7.13 14.31
C PHE A 173 1.64 -6.88 14.37
N TYR A 174 2.37 -7.95 14.16
CA TYR A 174 3.79 -7.89 13.86
C TYR A 174 4.14 -8.91 12.78
N ALA A 175 5.13 -8.54 11.99
CA ALA A 175 5.64 -9.41 10.93
C ALA A 175 7.15 -9.23 10.74
N LEU A 176 7.80 -10.31 10.35
CA LEU A 176 9.21 -10.35 9.99
C LEU A 176 9.37 -11.08 8.66
N ARG A 177 10.17 -10.52 7.77
CA ARG A 177 10.55 -11.15 6.51
C ARG A 177 12.06 -11.23 6.39
N ALA A 178 12.56 -12.39 5.99
CA ALA A 178 13.93 -12.62 5.59
C ALA A 178 13.95 -13.06 4.11
N GLY A 179 14.55 -12.24 3.26
CA GLY A 179 14.83 -12.55 1.86
C GLY A 179 16.30 -12.90 1.68
N TYR A 180 16.60 -13.73 0.69
CA TYR A 180 17.97 -14.13 0.32
C TYR A 180 18.17 -14.08 -1.19
N SER A 181 19.23 -13.41 -1.61
CA SER A 181 19.63 -13.35 -3.03
C SER A 181 20.37 -14.62 -3.43
N LEU A 182 19.65 -15.55 -4.07
CA LEU A 182 20.18 -16.82 -4.59
C LEU A 182 21.15 -16.57 -5.73
N SER A 183 20.82 -15.60 -6.59
CA SER A 183 21.67 -15.13 -7.69
C SER A 183 21.50 -13.62 -7.89
N LYS A 184 22.11 -13.06 -8.94
CA LYS A 184 21.89 -11.64 -9.33
C LYS A 184 20.46 -11.35 -9.79
N THR A 185 19.76 -12.37 -10.25
CA THR A 185 18.41 -12.24 -10.83
C THR A 185 17.33 -12.97 -10.04
N THR A 186 17.70 -13.77 -9.03
CA THR A 186 16.78 -14.63 -8.30
C THR A 186 16.86 -14.38 -6.80
N ASN A 187 15.73 -14.09 -6.19
CA ASN A 187 15.57 -13.87 -4.75
C ASN A 187 14.46 -14.78 -4.22
N ALA A 188 14.65 -15.33 -3.04
CA ALA A 188 13.63 -16.07 -2.30
C ALA A 188 13.46 -15.47 -0.91
N GLY A 189 12.31 -15.65 -0.30
CA GLY A 189 12.06 -15.12 1.03
C GLY A 189 11.03 -15.94 1.81
N VAL A 190 11.06 -15.72 3.12
CA VAL A 190 10.06 -16.22 4.05
C VAL A 190 9.56 -15.07 4.89
N THR A 191 8.27 -15.04 5.14
CA THR A 191 7.61 -14.08 6.02
C THR A 191 6.87 -14.85 7.11
N TRP A 192 6.95 -14.35 8.33
CA TRP A 192 6.14 -14.81 9.43
C TRP A 192 5.52 -13.62 10.13
N GLY A 193 4.27 -13.74 10.60
CA GLY A 193 3.60 -12.70 11.32
C GLY A 193 2.44 -13.21 12.14
N GLN A 194 1.97 -12.35 13.03
CA GLN A 194 0.80 -12.58 13.86
C GLN A 194 -0.11 -11.37 13.78
N TYR A 195 -1.40 -11.62 13.65
CA TYR A 195 -2.45 -10.62 13.66
C TYR A 195 -3.41 -10.88 14.81
N ARG A 196 -3.69 -9.85 15.61
CA ARG A 196 -4.57 -9.93 16.76
C ARG A 196 -5.72 -8.95 16.61
N ILE A 197 -6.93 -9.50 16.60
CA ILE A 197 -8.17 -8.72 16.70
C ILE A 197 -8.35 -8.35 18.17
N VAL A 198 -8.64 -7.08 18.47
CA VAL A 198 -8.93 -6.64 19.82
C VAL A 198 -10.23 -7.30 20.29
N ASP A 199 -10.18 -7.88 21.49
CA ASP A 199 -11.28 -8.67 22.06
C ASP A 199 -11.68 -9.90 21.24
N GLY A 200 -10.82 -10.34 20.32
CA GLY A 200 -11.02 -11.47 19.43
C GLY A 200 -9.81 -12.41 19.33
N ASP A 201 -9.82 -13.20 18.28
CA ASP A 201 -8.82 -14.24 18.05
C ASP A 201 -7.48 -13.69 17.59
N THR A 202 -6.44 -14.47 17.83
CA THR A 202 -5.10 -14.24 17.29
C THR A 202 -4.83 -15.27 16.20
N SER A 203 -4.40 -14.82 15.03
CA SER A 203 -3.98 -15.68 13.93
C SER A 203 -2.48 -15.55 13.66
N ASN A 204 -1.84 -16.67 13.40
CA ASN A 204 -0.47 -16.71 12.91
C ASN A 204 -0.49 -16.91 11.39
N HIS A 205 0.43 -16.24 10.70
CA HIS A 205 0.54 -16.28 9.25
C HIS A 205 1.99 -16.54 8.86
N TRP A 206 2.18 -17.27 7.78
CA TRP A 206 3.46 -17.40 7.13
C TRP A 206 3.30 -17.30 5.61
N ALA A 207 4.35 -16.85 4.95
CA ALA A 207 4.41 -16.83 3.49
C ALA A 207 5.82 -17.20 3.01
N VAL A 208 5.89 -17.71 1.78
CA VAL A 208 7.13 -17.95 1.05
C VAL A 208 7.04 -17.28 -0.31
N ASP A 209 8.13 -16.65 -0.71
CA ASP A 209 8.19 -15.93 -1.98
C ASP A 209 9.41 -16.31 -2.81
N LEU A 210 9.25 -16.23 -4.13
CA LEU A 210 10.32 -16.36 -5.11
C LEU A 210 10.13 -15.29 -6.20
N SER A 211 11.20 -14.58 -6.53
CA SER A 211 11.22 -13.65 -7.66
C SER A 211 12.45 -13.92 -8.52
N THR A 212 12.25 -14.04 -9.84
CA THR A 212 13.35 -14.24 -10.79
C THR A 212 13.14 -13.43 -12.05
N SER A 213 14.23 -12.86 -12.58
CA SER A 213 14.23 -12.10 -13.83
C SER A 213 15.01 -12.84 -14.91
N TRP A 214 14.41 -12.89 -16.11
CA TRP A 214 15.02 -13.47 -17.30
C TRP A 214 14.76 -12.57 -18.52
N GLY A 215 15.82 -11.95 -19.05
CA GLY A 215 15.69 -10.95 -20.11
C GLY A 215 14.83 -9.78 -19.67
N LYS A 216 13.74 -9.54 -20.39
CA LYS A 216 12.75 -8.50 -20.10
C LYS A 216 11.61 -8.97 -19.21
N SER A 217 11.59 -10.22 -18.81
CA SER A 217 10.55 -10.82 -17.98
C SER A 217 10.99 -10.91 -16.52
N THR A 218 10.06 -10.63 -15.61
CA THR A 218 10.21 -10.93 -14.19
C THR A 218 9.00 -11.73 -13.72
N PHE A 219 9.27 -12.84 -13.04
CA PHE A 219 8.28 -13.71 -12.43
C PHE A 219 8.37 -13.57 -10.91
N THR A 220 7.26 -13.34 -10.25
CA THR A 220 7.18 -13.29 -8.78
C THR A 220 6.04 -14.20 -8.34
N GLY A 221 6.33 -15.11 -7.42
CA GLY A 221 5.34 -15.95 -6.76
C GLY A 221 5.38 -15.70 -5.25
N ASP A 222 4.22 -15.65 -4.64
CA ASP A 222 4.02 -15.56 -3.20
C ASP A 222 2.92 -16.56 -2.80
N TYR A 223 3.15 -17.36 -1.78
CA TYR A 223 2.19 -18.28 -1.21
C TYR A 223 2.11 -18.04 0.29
N ALA A 224 0.91 -17.95 0.82
CA ALA A 224 0.66 -17.70 2.23
C ALA A 224 -0.34 -18.67 2.83
N GLN A 225 -0.23 -18.87 4.15
CA GLN A 225 -1.18 -19.64 4.93
C GLN A 225 -1.29 -19.08 6.34
N SER A 226 -2.52 -19.10 6.88
CA SER A 226 -2.78 -18.76 8.28
C SER A 226 -3.02 -20.00 9.15
N SER A 227 -3.10 -19.78 10.48
CA SER A 227 -3.43 -20.81 11.47
C SER A 227 -4.92 -21.12 11.56
N ALA A 228 -5.78 -20.47 10.79
CA ALA A 228 -7.20 -20.79 10.75
C ALA A 228 -7.43 -22.21 10.24
N SER A 229 -8.51 -22.86 10.68
CA SER A 229 -8.83 -24.25 10.31
C SER A 229 -9.38 -24.40 8.89
N LEU A 230 -10.01 -23.35 8.36
CA LEU A 230 -10.67 -23.33 7.05
C LEU A 230 -10.32 -22.03 6.31
N ASP A 231 -10.36 -22.07 4.97
CA ASP A 231 -10.20 -20.93 4.08
C ASP A 231 -8.96 -20.09 4.43
N ASN A 232 -7.82 -20.76 4.61
CA ASN A 232 -6.62 -20.22 5.22
C ASN A 232 -5.43 -20.06 4.27
N LYS A 233 -5.63 -20.23 2.95
CA LYS A 233 -4.56 -20.21 1.95
C LYS A 233 -4.72 -19.06 0.98
N ALA A 234 -3.58 -18.47 0.59
CA ALA A 234 -3.52 -17.49 -0.47
C ALA A 234 -2.30 -17.71 -1.37
N TYR A 235 -2.40 -17.29 -2.61
CA TYR A 235 -1.24 -17.18 -3.50
C TYR A 235 -1.44 -16.05 -4.50
N ALA A 236 -0.32 -15.50 -4.98
CA ALA A 236 -0.24 -14.58 -6.09
C ALA A 236 0.96 -14.95 -6.98
N LEU A 237 0.71 -15.04 -8.29
CA LEU A 237 1.72 -15.34 -9.31
C LEU A 237 1.69 -14.23 -10.34
N THR A 238 2.74 -13.42 -10.40
CA THR A 238 2.85 -12.26 -11.28
C THR A 238 3.94 -12.47 -12.31
N TRP A 239 3.62 -12.23 -13.57
CA TRP A 239 4.56 -12.05 -14.66
C TRP A 239 4.56 -10.59 -15.10
N ASN A 240 5.73 -9.97 -15.15
CA ASN A 240 5.95 -8.64 -15.68
C ASN A 240 6.82 -8.73 -16.93
N TYR A 241 6.49 -7.95 -17.95
CA TYR A 241 7.27 -7.82 -19.17
C TYR A 241 7.56 -6.35 -19.48
N ASP A 242 8.84 -6.00 -19.50
CA ASP A 242 9.30 -4.66 -19.86
C ASP A 242 9.58 -4.57 -21.36
N PHE A 243 8.79 -3.78 -22.09
CA PHE A 243 8.99 -3.57 -23.53
C PHE A 243 10.23 -2.72 -23.83
N ASN A 244 10.43 -1.62 -23.09
CA ASN A 244 11.41 -0.59 -23.45
C ASN A 244 11.86 0.34 -22.31
N GLY A 245 11.68 -0.06 -21.05
CA GLY A 245 12.00 0.75 -19.86
C GLY A 245 10.98 1.84 -19.55
N LYS A 246 10.00 2.07 -20.44
CA LYS A 246 8.90 3.04 -20.23
C LYS A 246 7.53 2.37 -20.21
N THR A 247 7.39 1.29 -20.94
CA THR A 247 6.12 0.56 -21.08
C THR A 247 6.33 -0.86 -20.59
N ALA A 248 5.49 -1.28 -19.66
CA ALA A 248 5.47 -2.63 -19.16
C ALA A 248 4.05 -3.19 -19.08
N LEU A 249 3.94 -4.49 -19.24
CA LEU A 249 2.73 -5.28 -19.03
C LEU A 249 2.93 -6.14 -17.79
N TYR A 250 1.87 -6.34 -17.01
CA TYR A 250 1.87 -7.39 -16.01
C TYR A 250 0.58 -8.22 -16.04
N LEU A 251 0.73 -9.49 -15.67
CA LEU A 251 -0.35 -10.43 -15.47
C LEU A 251 -0.19 -11.06 -14.10
N THR A 252 -1.19 -10.94 -13.25
CA THR A 252 -1.21 -11.60 -11.95
C THR A 252 -2.37 -12.55 -11.85
N HIS A 253 -2.09 -13.82 -11.53
CA HIS A 253 -3.09 -14.81 -11.13
C HIS A 253 -3.06 -14.95 -9.61
N PHE A 254 -4.21 -14.85 -8.96
CA PHE A 254 -4.28 -14.89 -7.51
C PHE A 254 -5.49 -15.69 -7.01
N ARG A 255 -5.39 -16.11 -5.76
CA ARG A 255 -6.49 -16.62 -4.92
C ARG A 255 -6.19 -16.21 -3.48
N VAL A 256 -7.17 -15.61 -2.81
CA VAL A 256 -7.09 -15.28 -1.38
C VAL A 256 -8.35 -15.82 -0.72
N GLU A 257 -8.20 -16.77 0.17
CA GLU A 257 -9.28 -17.34 0.97
C GLU A 257 -9.58 -16.43 2.16
N ALA A 258 -10.78 -16.56 2.74
CA ALA A 258 -11.35 -15.62 3.70
C ALA A 258 -10.46 -15.36 4.94
N ASN A 259 -9.73 -16.37 5.40
CA ASN A 259 -8.89 -16.32 6.60
C ASN A 259 -7.38 -16.37 6.28
N ALA A 260 -7.01 -16.19 5.02
CA ALA A 260 -5.63 -16.40 4.58
C ALA A 260 -4.71 -15.24 4.92
N ASP A 261 -5.22 -14.01 4.90
CA ASP A 261 -4.50 -12.78 5.13
C ASP A 261 -4.79 -12.17 6.51
N MET A 262 -4.09 -11.10 6.86
CA MET A 262 -4.22 -10.42 8.14
C MET A 262 -5.41 -9.44 8.09
N GLY A 263 -6.55 -9.88 8.59
CA GLY A 263 -7.74 -9.04 8.75
C GLY A 263 -8.46 -8.69 7.44
N GLY A 264 -8.29 -9.47 6.38
CA GLY A 264 -8.91 -9.20 5.08
C GLY A 264 -8.29 -8.01 4.34
N GLN A 265 -7.01 -7.70 4.59
CA GLN A 265 -6.37 -6.47 4.14
C GLN A 265 -5.14 -6.73 3.25
N SER A 266 -5.15 -7.78 2.43
CA SER A 266 -4.10 -7.95 1.40
C SER A 266 -4.27 -6.95 0.24
N ASP A 267 -3.28 -6.87 -0.63
CA ASP A 267 -3.36 -6.08 -1.87
C ASP A 267 -4.31 -6.68 -2.92
N PHE A 268 -4.80 -7.88 -2.63
CA PHE A 268 -5.78 -8.61 -3.42
C PHE A 268 -7.12 -8.63 -2.71
N ASP A 269 -8.22 -8.57 -3.46
CA ASP A 269 -9.55 -8.66 -2.87
C ASP A 269 -9.70 -10.00 -2.11
N ASN A 270 -9.98 -9.93 -0.79
CA ASN A 270 -10.17 -11.10 0.07
C ASN A 270 -11.40 -11.92 -0.37
N SER A 271 -11.37 -13.23 -0.15
CA SER A 271 -12.39 -14.18 -0.60
C SER A 271 -12.61 -14.17 -2.12
N ASN A 272 -11.58 -13.86 -2.88
CA ASN A 272 -11.62 -13.80 -4.34
C ASN A 272 -10.51 -14.64 -4.99
N ARG A 273 -10.72 -14.95 -6.26
CA ARG A 273 -9.71 -15.50 -7.18
C ARG A 273 -9.86 -14.86 -8.55
N GLY A 274 -8.80 -14.80 -9.32
CA GLY A 274 -8.89 -14.27 -10.67
C GLY A 274 -7.56 -13.81 -11.23
N PHE A 275 -7.66 -12.86 -12.17
CA PHE A 275 -6.54 -12.30 -12.89
C PHE A 275 -6.57 -10.78 -12.83
N TYR A 276 -5.40 -10.17 -12.65
CA TYR A 276 -5.17 -8.74 -12.88
C TYR A 276 -4.31 -8.59 -14.12
N TYR A 277 -4.77 -7.80 -15.06
CA TYR A 277 -4.09 -7.43 -16.29
C TYR A 277 -3.72 -5.96 -16.20
N GLY A 278 -2.44 -5.64 -16.18
CA GLY A 278 -2.00 -4.27 -16.04
C GLY A 278 -1.06 -3.83 -17.15
N LEU A 279 -1.21 -2.58 -17.59
CA LEU A 279 -0.33 -1.89 -18.51
C LEU A 279 0.15 -0.61 -17.86
N THR A 280 1.45 -0.41 -17.78
CA THR A 280 2.05 0.84 -17.31
C THR A 280 2.79 1.54 -18.44
N HIS A 281 2.71 2.88 -18.47
CA HIS A 281 3.47 3.69 -19.42
C HIS A 281 3.96 4.99 -18.77
N ALA A 282 5.27 5.20 -18.75
CA ALA A 282 5.89 6.44 -18.31
C ALA A 282 6.08 7.36 -19.53
N PHE A 283 5.30 8.44 -19.62
CA PHE A 283 5.48 9.48 -20.63
C PHE A 283 6.81 10.21 -20.43
N ASN A 284 7.16 10.49 -19.18
CA ASN A 284 8.42 11.05 -18.74
C ASN A 284 8.67 10.67 -17.26
N GLU A 285 9.72 11.21 -16.64
CA GLU A 285 10.09 10.93 -15.25
C GLU A 285 9.01 11.33 -14.21
N LYS A 286 8.10 12.22 -14.59
CA LYS A 286 7.08 12.78 -13.69
C LYS A 286 5.66 12.35 -14.01
N LEU A 287 5.37 11.90 -15.23
CA LEU A 287 4.03 11.57 -15.69
C LEU A 287 3.95 10.11 -16.12
N ALA A 288 3.08 9.36 -15.49
CA ALA A 288 2.84 7.95 -15.78
C ALA A 288 1.35 7.63 -15.88
N LEU A 289 1.02 6.67 -16.73
CA LEU A 289 -0.30 6.06 -16.89
C LEU A 289 -0.22 4.61 -16.43
N GLU A 290 -1.25 4.16 -15.73
CA GLU A 290 -1.48 2.75 -15.46
C GLU A 290 -2.93 2.40 -15.79
N VAL A 291 -3.13 1.28 -16.45
CA VAL A 291 -4.46 0.69 -16.73
C VAL A 291 -4.47 -0.69 -16.16
N ILE A 292 -5.46 -0.99 -15.31
CA ILE A 292 -5.62 -2.29 -14.66
C ILE A 292 -7.02 -2.80 -14.94
N TYR A 293 -7.11 -4.02 -15.46
CA TYR A 293 -8.37 -4.77 -15.48
C TYR A 293 -8.27 -5.96 -14.51
N LYS A 294 -9.15 -5.96 -13.52
CA LYS A 294 -9.29 -7.02 -12.51
C LYS A 294 -10.46 -7.89 -12.90
N ASP A 295 -10.19 -9.11 -13.38
CA ASP A 295 -11.21 -10.11 -13.70
C ASP A 295 -11.21 -11.17 -12.60
N GLN A 296 -12.20 -11.10 -11.73
CA GLN A 296 -12.22 -11.90 -10.52
C GLN A 296 -13.64 -12.36 -10.17
N VAL A 297 -13.69 -13.41 -9.37
CA VAL A 297 -14.93 -13.99 -8.86
C VAL A 297 -14.81 -14.26 -7.36
N LEU A 298 -15.92 -14.17 -6.66
CA LEU A 298 -16.03 -14.56 -5.25
C LEU A 298 -15.83 -16.07 -5.10
N LEU A 299 -15.17 -16.51 -4.05
CA LEU A 299 -14.96 -17.92 -3.77
C LEU A 299 -16.21 -18.63 -3.22
N SER A 300 -17.16 -17.87 -2.69
CA SER A 300 -18.37 -18.42 -2.07
C SER A 300 -19.40 -18.93 -3.06
N ASP A 301 -19.54 -18.29 -4.22
CA ASP A 301 -20.64 -18.53 -5.16
C ASP A 301 -20.27 -18.32 -6.64
N ASP A 302 -18.97 -18.08 -6.92
CA ASP A 302 -18.42 -17.81 -8.24
C ASP A 302 -19.03 -16.57 -8.94
N SER A 303 -19.70 -15.68 -8.19
CA SER A 303 -20.23 -14.43 -8.75
C SER A 303 -19.12 -13.50 -9.19
N LYS A 304 -19.31 -12.78 -10.29
CA LYS A 304 -18.32 -11.85 -10.84
C LYS A 304 -18.16 -10.61 -9.96
N ASN A 305 -16.92 -10.16 -9.86
CA ASN A 305 -16.53 -8.92 -9.24
C ASN A 305 -15.34 -8.33 -10.02
N SER A 306 -15.62 -7.62 -11.11
CA SER A 306 -14.60 -7.13 -12.03
C SER A 306 -14.45 -5.62 -11.93
N LYS A 307 -13.23 -5.12 -12.11
CA LYS A 307 -12.92 -3.68 -12.05
C LYS A 307 -12.01 -3.29 -13.20
N LEU A 308 -12.30 -2.15 -13.83
CA LEU A 308 -11.37 -1.45 -14.71
C LEU A 308 -10.93 -0.17 -14.02
N GLU A 309 -9.64 0.02 -13.88
CA GLU A 309 -9.03 1.20 -13.26
C GLU A 309 -8.05 1.84 -14.24
N ILE A 310 -8.11 3.15 -14.38
CA ILE A 310 -7.18 3.96 -15.17
C ILE A 310 -6.62 5.04 -14.26
N TRP A 311 -5.31 5.05 -14.10
CA TRP A 311 -4.58 5.95 -13.21
C TRP A 311 -3.65 6.85 -14.02
N LEU A 312 -3.79 8.15 -13.91
CA LEU A 312 -2.82 9.13 -14.43
C LEU A 312 -2.16 9.80 -13.23
N LYS A 313 -0.87 9.57 -13.05
CA LYS A 313 -0.08 10.05 -11.92
C LYS A 313 0.97 11.04 -12.37
N HIS A 314 0.99 12.22 -11.74
CA HIS A 314 2.01 13.24 -11.94
C HIS A 314 2.77 13.48 -10.62
N SER A 315 4.11 13.39 -10.67
CA SER A 315 5.01 13.68 -9.54
C SER A 315 5.73 15.03 -9.74
N PHE A 316 5.96 15.78 -8.67
CA PHE A 316 6.60 17.10 -8.71
C PHE A 316 7.47 17.35 -7.46
#